data_e19d2ba7034779a772d1ccd35b342cb0
#
_entry.id   e19d2ba7034779a772d1ccd35b342cb0
#
_cell.length_a   1.000
_cell.length_b   1.000
_cell.length_c   1.000
_cell.angle_alpha   90.00
_cell.angle_beta   90.00
_cell.angle_gamma   90.00
#
_symmetry.space_group_name_H-M   'P 1'
#
loop_
_entity.id
_entity.type
_entity.pdbx_description
1 polymer ?
#
loop_
_entity_poly.entity_id
_entity_poly.type
_entity_poly.pdbx_seq_one_letter_code
_entity_poly.pdbx_strand_id
1 'polypeptide(L)'
;VLKDGSAAAIYGTRGTNGVILVTTKRGSAGKMSVTYNGYMSISSIANQLEVMDRDQFLANGGNDRGYDTNWMDEITRTPFSHSHNLALTGGTTDFNYRASVSYRNNQGIALKSGFNEMIARFSANQNLFDKKIQIAYDATYRRFDREGENSSYDDYSAFKHAYYYNPTAPVYDETGTIDAGGYYALDIQGYSNPVAYIMQRDRRTKGGLFQGSARVTWNILEGLRAQAFGSLKYSDINKGTYTSREVFNTSSFGSASRSFNTRFNKTLETTIDYVKSFGEHHLVVLGGYTYE
;
A
#
# COMPACT_ATOMS: atom_id res chain seq x y z
N VAL A 1 20.66 6.48 -5.97
CA VAL A 1 20.17 5.79 -7.16
C VAL A 1 21.36 5.49 -8.05
N LEU A 2 21.53 4.21 -8.39
CA LEU A 2 22.54 3.75 -9.33
C LEU A 2 21.85 3.52 -10.67
N LYS A 3 22.35 4.13 -11.75
CA LYS A 3 21.66 4.11 -13.07
C LYS A 3 22.47 3.46 -14.19
N ASP A 4 23.74 3.17 -13.97
CA ASP A 4 24.65 2.75 -15.02
C ASP A 4 24.99 1.27 -14.99
N GLY A 5 25.83 0.81 -15.92
CA GLY A 5 26.34 -0.56 -15.97
C GLY A 5 26.97 -1.06 -14.67
N SER A 6 27.41 -0.15 -13.78
CA SER A 6 27.87 -0.46 -12.42
C SER A 6 26.76 -1.08 -11.56
N ALA A 7 25.50 -0.67 -11.76
CA ALA A 7 24.37 -1.28 -11.06
C ALA A 7 24.16 -2.74 -11.50
N ALA A 8 24.27 -3.00 -12.81
CA ALA A 8 24.15 -4.35 -13.35
C ALA A 8 25.33 -5.24 -12.95
N ALA A 9 26.54 -4.69 -12.84
CA ALA A 9 27.73 -5.43 -12.41
C ALA A 9 27.63 -5.89 -10.95
N ILE A 10 27.02 -5.07 -10.06
CA ILE A 10 26.87 -5.37 -8.62
C ILE A 10 25.61 -6.20 -8.34
N TYR A 11 24.49 -5.89 -8.99
CA TYR A 11 23.17 -6.46 -8.71
C TYR A 11 22.65 -7.41 -9.80
N GLY A 12 23.48 -7.73 -10.79
CA GLY A 12 23.14 -8.62 -11.88
C GLY A 12 22.07 -8.06 -12.81
N THR A 13 21.40 -8.94 -13.55
CA THR A 13 20.34 -8.55 -14.52
C THR A 13 19.14 -7.84 -13.90
N ARG A 14 18.93 -7.96 -12.58
CA ARG A 14 17.89 -7.21 -11.87
C ARG A 14 18.19 -5.71 -11.76
N GLY A 15 19.46 -5.32 -11.89
CA GLY A 15 19.90 -3.94 -11.84
C GLY A 15 19.84 -3.17 -13.17
N THR A 16 19.44 -3.81 -14.29
CA THR A 16 19.45 -3.19 -15.63
C THR A 16 18.60 -1.93 -15.76
N ASN A 17 17.51 -1.82 -15.00
CA ASN A 17 16.65 -0.63 -14.97
C ASN A 17 17.05 0.39 -13.87
N GLY A 18 18.23 0.21 -13.27
CA GLY A 18 18.71 1.00 -12.17
C GLY A 18 18.39 0.41 -10.79
N VAL A 19 19.13 0.86 -9.78
CA VAL A 19 19.00 0.40 -8.39
C VAL A 19 18.76 1.58 -7.46
N ILE A 20 17.72 1.49 -6.64
CA ILE A 20 17.44 2.45 -5.57
C ILE A 20 17.89 1.80 -4.25
N LEU A 21 18.95 2.33 -3.67
CA LEU A 21 19.40 1.92 -2.33
C LEU A 21 18.58 2.67 -1.27
N VAL A 22 17.90 1.92 -0.42
CA VAL A 22 17.16 2.45 0.72
C VAL A 22 17.84 2.01 2.01
N THR A 23 18.34 2.98 2.76
CA THR A 23 18.90 2.73 4.09
C THR A 23 17.89 3.14 5.15
N THR A 24 17.43 2.18 5.93
CA THR A 24 16.48 2.44 7.03
C THR A 24 17.20 3.06 8.23
N LYS A 25 16.45 3.83 9.01
CA LYS A 25 16.95 4.36 10.31
C LYS A 25 17.23 3.18 11.25
N ARG A 26 18.42 3.13 11.79
CA ARG A 26 18.85 2.11 12.76
C ARG A 26 18.95 2.70 14.17
N GLY A 27 19.13 1.83 15.15
CA GLY A 27 19.48 2.22 16.51
C GLY A 27 20.84 2.91 16.56
N SER A 28 21.03 3.74 17.55
CA SER A 28 22.30 4.37 17.89
C SER A 28 22.62 4.13 19.36
N ALA A 29 23.92 4.10 19.67
CA ALA A 29 24.37 4.10 21.06
C ALA A 29 23.90 5.38 21.77
N GLY A 30 23.43 5.25 23.00
CA GLY A 30 22.95 6.36 23.80
C GLY A 30 21.79 5.98 24.72
N LYS A 31 21.33 6.96 25.48
CA LYS A 31 20.15 6.81 26.34
C LYS A 31 18.93 6.48 25.49
N MET A 32 18.04 5.70 26.06
CA MET A 32 16.76 5.39 25.44
C MET A 32 15.98 6.67 25.13
N SER A 33 15.54 6.80 23.90
CA SER A 33 14.71 7.90 23.44
C SER A 33 13.44 7.40 22.77
N VAL A 34 12.35 8.10 23.02
CA VAL A 34 11.03 7.86 22.40
C VAL A 34 10.76 9.02 21.46
N THR A 35 10.37 8.70 20.24
CA THR A 35 10.00 9.71 19.25
C THR A 35 8.60 9.42 18.76
N TYR A 36 7.73 10.40 18.82
CA TYR A 36 6.40 10.36 18.22
C TYR A 36 6.34 11.35 17.07
N ASN A 37 5.79 10.91 15.95
CA ASN A 37 5.44 11.75 14.80
C ASN A 37 4.03 11.41 14.37
N GLY A 38 3.22 12.42 14.12
CA GLY A 38 1.87 12.23 13.63
C GLY A 38 1.44 13.40 12.76
N TYR A 39 0.47 13.13 11.89
CA TYR A 39 -0.24 14.16 11.15
C TYR A 39 -1.70 13.77 10.99
N MET A 40 -2.53 14.77 10.76
CA MET A 40 -3.93 14.66 10.40
C MET A 40 -4.16 15.48 9.13
N SER A 41 -5.08 15.04 8.29
CA SER A 41 -5.44 15.75 7.07
C SER A 41 -6.93 15.63 6.78
N ILE A 42 -7.47 16.71 6.24
CA ILE A 42 -8.81 16.79 5.66
C ILE A 42 -8.60 17.05 4.16
N SER A 43 -9.33 16.36 3.32
CA SER A 43 -9.25 16.53 1.88
C SER A 43 -10.59 16.97 1.32
N SER A 44 -10.56 17.66 0.20
CA SER A 44 -11.74 18.04 -0.57
C SER A 44 -11.48 17.82 -2.06
N ILE A 45 -12.54 17.81 -2.85
CA ILE A 45 -12.43 17.77 -4.30
C ILE A 45 -11.83 19.12 -4.76
N ALA A 46 -10.72 19.07 -5.47
CA ALA A 46 -10.06 20.26 -6.00
C ALA A 46 -10.74 20.77 -7.28
N ASN A 47 -11.08 19.84 -8.17
CA ASN A 47 -11.75 20.13 -9.44
C ASN A 47 -12.70 18.99 -9.77
N GLN A 48 -13.87 19.34 -10.30
CA GLN A 48 -14.84 18.38 -10.85
C GLN A 48 -15.32 18.89 -12.22
N LEU A 49 -15.81 17.99 -13.04
CA LEU A 49 -16.46 18.37 -14.29
C LEU A 49 -17.75 19.14 -13.98
N GLU A 50 -17.98 20.20 -14.72
CA GLU A 50 -19.27 20.88 -14.71
C GLU A 50 -20.26 20.02 -15.50
N VAL A 51 -21.37 19.69 -14.87
CA VAL A 51 -22.49 18.97 -15.47
C VAL A 51 -23.73 19.83 -15.35
N MET A 52 -24.74 19.55 -16.15
CA MET A 52 -26.00 20.27 -16.08
C MET A 52 -26.65 20.09 -14.71
N ASP A 53 -27.03 21.18 -14.11
CA ASP A 53 -27.94 21.17 -12.98
C ASP A 53 -29.37 20.82 -13.45
N ARG A 54 -30.31 20.73 -12.51
CA ARG A 54 -31.70 20.39 -12.81
C ARG A 54 -32.32 21.33 -13.87
N ASP A 55 -32.16 22.65 -13.69
CA ASP A 55 -32.81 23.63 -14.55
C ASP A 55 -32.22 23.63 -15.96
N GLN A 56 -30.91 23.53 -16.09
CA GLN A 56 -30.22 23.38 -17.36
C GLN A 56 -30.61 22.07 -18.07
N PHE A 57 -30.73 20.98 -17.32
CA PHE A 57 -31.13 19.69 -17.86
C PHE A 57 -32.55 19.74 -18.44
N LEU A 58 -33.49 20.34 -17.71
CA LEU A 58 -34.88 20.52 -18.16
C LEU A 58 -34.99 21.48 -19.35
N ALA A 59 -34.24 22.57 -19.34
CA ALA A 59 -34.18 23.53 -20.46
C ALA A 59 -33.66 22.90 -21.75
N ASN A 60 -32.83 21.88 -21.66
CA ASN A 60 -32.33 21.10 -22.79
C ASN A 60 -33.21 19.88 -23.15
N GLY A 61 -34.44 19.84 -22.67
CA GLY A 61 -35.41 18.78 -23.00
C GLY A 61 -35.25 17.51 -22.20
N GLY A 62 -34.57 17.59 -21.07
CA GLY A 62 -34.44 16.48 -20.13
C GLY A 62 -35.77 16.06 -19.50
N ASN A 63 -35.90 14.79 -19.16
CA ASN A 63 -37.11 14.25 -18.57
C ASN A 63 -37.11 14.46 -17.05
N ASP A 64 -38.07 15.28 -16.55
CA ASP A 64 -38.21 15.60 -15.12
C ASP A 64 -38.74 14.38 -14.33
N ARG A 65 -38.03 14.05 -13.25
CA ARG A 65 -38.39 13.02 -12.27
C ARG A 65 -38.85 13.61 -10.94
N GLY A 66 -38.88 14.93 -10.84
CA GLY A 66 -39.43 15.67 -9.69
C GLY A 66 -38.43 15.98 -8.56
N TYR A 67 -37.16 15.67 -8.71
CA TYR A 67 -36.14 15.88 -7.70
C TYR A 67 -35.04 16.84 -8.21
N ASP A 68 -34.14 17.21 -7.32
CA ASP A 68 -32.92 17.96 -7.60
C ASP A 68 -31.75 17.31 -6.84
N THR A 69 -31.01 16.48 -7.54
CA THR A 69 -29.99 15.63 -6.93
C THR A 69 -28.60 15.98 -7.47
N ASN A 70 -27.73 16.45 -6.59
CA ASN A 70 -26.32 16.57 -6.90
C ASN A 70 -25.63 15.22 -6.66
N TRP A 71 -25.49 14.44 -7.70
CA TRP A 71 -24.94 13.08 -7.62
C TRP A 71 -23.51 13.05 -7.10
N MET A 72 -22.72 14.08 -7.32
CA MET A 72 -21.36 14.13 -6.78
C MET A 72 -21.35 14.27 -5.27
N ASP A 73 -22.25 15.06 -4.69
CA ASP A 73 -22.37 15.22 -3.23
C ASP A 73 -22.88 13.91 -2.60
N GLU A 74 -23.78 13.20 -3.28
CA GLU A 74 -24.33 11.93 -2.78
C GLU A 74 -23.31 10.78 -2.71
N ILE A 75 -22.27 10.79 -3.53
CA ILE A 75 -21.26 9.73 -3.57
C ILE A 75 -19.94 10.12 -2.91
N THR A 76 -19.80 11.35 -2.44
CA THR A 76 -18.55 11.85 -1.87
C THR A 76 -18.71 12.26 -0.41
N ARG A 77 -17.61 12.45 0.24
CA ARG A 77 -17.52 12.95 1.61
C ARG A 77 -16.27 13.81 1.78
N THR A 78 -16.22 14.56 2.87
CA THR A 78 -14.98 15.19 3.34
C THR A 78 -14.18 14.19 4.17
N PRO A 79 -13.13 13.55 3.62
CA PRO A 79 -12.41 12.52 4.33
C PRO A 79 -11.48 13.08 5.38
N PHE A 80 -11.43 12.43 6.54
CA PHE A 80 -10.47 12.68 7.60
C PHE A 80 -9.46 11.56 7.64
N SER A 81 -8.18 11.88 7.44
CA SER A 81 -7.08 10.91 7.45
C SER A 81 -6.09 11.26 8.55
N HIS A 82 -5.48 10.23 9.14
CA HIS A 82 -4.48 10.44 10.17
C HIS A 82 -3.38 9.36 10.12
N SER A 83 -2.21 9.74 10.60
CA SER A 83 -1.05 8.84 10.71
C SER A 83 -0.32 9.08 12.01
N HIS A 84 0.11 8.01 12.66
CA HIS A 84 0.86 8.02 13.90
C HIS A 84 2.06 7.10 13.78
N ASN A 85 3.21 7.55 14.24
CA ASN A 85 4.43 6.76 14.32
C ASN A 85 5.07 6.95 15.69
N LEU A 86 5.24 5.87 16.42
CA LEU A 86 5.97 5.81 17.67
C LEU A 86 7.25 5.02 17.45
N ALA A 87 8.40 5.55 17.85
CA ALA A 87 9.66 4.88 17.73
C ALA A 87 10.46 4.97 19.03
N LEU A 88 11.06 3.86 19.41
CA LEU A 88 11.95 3.69 20.54
C LEU A 88 13.34 3.38 20.01
N THR A 89 14.34 4.10 20.46
CA THR A 89 15.75 3.92 20.06
C THR A 89 16.65 3.99 21.29
N GLY A 90 17.65 3.14 21.38
CA GLY A 90 18.62 3.16 22.48
C GLY A 90 19.65 2.05 22.38
N GLY A 91 20.54 1.99 23.36
CA GLY A 91 21.54 0.95 23.46
C GLY A 91 22.92 1.46 23.80
N THR A 92 23.90 0.59 23.65
CA THR A 92 25.32 0.84 23.84
C THR A 92 26.07 0.74 22.50
N THR A 93 27.39 0.89 22.52
CA THR A 93 28.27 0.63 21.37
C THR A 93 28.25 -0.83 20.94
N ASP A 94 27.96 -1.75 21.88
CA ASP A 94 27.98 -3.18 21.61
C ASP A 94 26.62 -3.73 21.25
N PHE A 95 25.55 -3.11 21.76
CA PHE A 95 24.17 -3.46 21.39
C PHE A 95 23.31 -2.22 21.30
N ASN A 96 22.75 -1.96 20.10
CA ASN A 96 21.78 -0.89 19.91
C ASN A 96 20.58 -1.39 19.11
N TYR A 97 19.46 -0.75 19.37
CA TYR A 97 18.19 -1.17 18.77
C TYR A 97 17.29 0.01 18.43
N ARG A 98 16.39 -0.23 17.51
CA ARG A 98 15.26 0.62 17.18
C ARG A 98 14.00 -0.26 17.00
N ALA A 99 12.97 0.06 17.73
CA ALA A 99 11.63 -0.49 17.54
C ALA A 99 10.69 0.64 17.11
N SER A 100 9.76 0.38 16.23
CA SER A 100 8.75 1.38 15.84
C SER A 100 7.45 0.73 15.43
N VAL A 101 6.34 1.42 15.72
CA VAL A 101 5.00 1.07 15.26
C VAL A 101 4.42 2.29 14.56
N SER A 102 3.89 2.08 13.37
CA SER A 102 3.17 3.08 12.60
C SER A 102 1.76 2.62 12.34
N TYR A 103 0.80 3.50 12.49
CA TYR A 103 -0.58 3.30 12.09
C TYR A 103 -1.00 4.44 11.17
N ARG A 104 -1.67 4.11 10.07
CA ARG A 104 -2.21 5.08 9.12
C ARG A 104 -3.63 4.69 8.75
N ASN A 105 -4.52 5.66 8.83
CA ASN A 105 -5.87 5.59 8.30
C ASN A 105 -6.03 6.68 7.23
N ASN A 106 -6.24 6.28 6.00
CA ASN A 106 -6.52 7.17 4.89
C ASN A 106 -7.95 6.91 4.42
N GLN A 107 -8.82 7.88 4.57
CA GLN A 107 -10.15 7.85 3.96
C GLN A 107 -10.09 8.43 2.55
N GLY A 108 -10.82 7.83 1.62
CA GLY A 108 -10.99 8.38 0.28
C GLY A 108 -12.18 9.35 0.21
N ILE A 109 -12.20 10.20 -0.81
CA ILE A 109 -13.28 11.15 -1.09
C ILE A 109 -14.57 10.41 -1.44
N ALA A 110 -14.51 9.36 -2.27
CA ALA A 110 -15.66 8.52 -2.54
C ALA A 110 -16.09 7.76 -1.30
N LEU A 111 -17.39 7.56 -1.13
CA LEU A 111 -17.95 6.68 -0.10
C LEU A 111 -17.36 5.27 -0.22
N LYS A 112 -17.32 4.50 0.87
CA LYS A 112 -16.77 3.13 0.93
C LYS A 112 -15.36 3.00 0.31
N SER A 113 -14.54 4.05 0.37
CA SER A 113 -13.14 3.99 -0.07
C SER A 113 -12.19 4.37 1.06
N GLY A 114 -11.13 3.60 1.21
CA GLY A 114 -10.16 3.85 2.28
C GLY A 114 -9.02 2.85 2.34
N PHE A 115 -8.04 3.18 3.16
CA PHE A 115 -6.85 2.37 3.36
C PHE A 115 -6.35 2.50 4.80
N ASN A 116 -6.32 1.37 5.50
CA ASN A 116 -5.77 1.26 6.84
C ASN A 116 -4.48 0.43 6.80
N GLU A 117 -3.48 0.87 7.51
CA GLU A 117 -2.19 0.19 7.55
C GLU A 117 -1.56 0.27 8.93
N MET A 118 -1.04 -0.85 9.40
CA MET A 118 -0.18 -0.93 10.58
C MET A 118 1.16 -1.54 10.16
N ILE A 119 2.26 -0.93 10.58
CA ILE A 119 3.60 -1.45 10.36
C ILE A 119 4.36 -1.44 11.68
N ALA A 120 4.84 -2.60 12.10
CA ALA A 120 5.80 -2.74 13.18
C ALA A 120 7.18 -3.07 12.60
N ARG A 121 8.22 -2.38 13.07
CA ARG A 121 9.60 -2.62 12.68
C ARG A 121 10.49 -2.75 13.90
N PHE A 122 11.42 -3.67 13.80
CA PHE A 122 12.50 -3.84 14.76
C PHE A 122 13.81 -3.95 14.01
N SER A 123 14.83 -3.26 14.49
CA SER A 123 16.20 -3.43 14.02
C SER A 123 17.15 -3.37 15.21
N ALA A 124 18.17 -4.20 15.20
CA ALA A 124 19.22 -4.20 16.19
C ALA A 124 20.57 -4.49 15.56
N ASN A 125 21.62 -3.97 16.16
CA ASN A 125 22.99 -4.32 15.85
C ASN A 125 23.68 -4.77 17.13
N GLN A 126 24.44 -5.85 17.04
CA GLN A 126 25.21 -6.41 18.15
C GLN A 126 26.65 -6.63 17.72
N ASN A 127 27.58 -6.11 18.49
CA ASN A 127 29.01 -6.35 18.37
C ASN A 127 29.46 -7.30 19.48
N LEU A 128 30.22 -8.31 19.13
CA LEU A 128 30.75 -9.30 20.03
C LEU A 128 32.26 -9.43 19.82
N PHE A 129 32.99 -9.77 20.89
CA PHE A 129 34.42 -10.04 20.86
C PHE A 129 35.23 -8.90 20.23
N ASP A 130 35.08 -7.70 20.80
CA ASP A 130 35.74 -6.49 20.28
C ASP A 130 35.48 -6.24 18.79
N LYS A 131 34.22 -6.41 18.36
CA LYS A 131 33.75 -6.26 16.97
C LYS A 131 34.28 -7.30 15.99
N LYS A 132 34.88 -8.41 16.47
CA LYS A 132 35.22 -9.53 15.60
C LYS A 132 33.98 -10.14 14.95
N ILE A 133 32.86 -10.20 15.71
CA ILE A 133 31.57 -10.64 15.17
C ILE A 133 30.58 -9.48 15.31
N GLN A 134 29.95 -9.15 14.20
CA GLN A 134 28.89 -8.14 14.15
C GLN A 134 27.62 -8.79 13.61
N ILE A 135 26.50 -8.60 14.31
CA ILE A 135 25.22 -9.18 13.91
C ILE A 135 24.24 -8.02 13.74
N ALA A 136 23.58 -7.97 12.58
CA ALA A 136 22.50 -7.04 12.32
C ALA A 136 21.19 -7.82 12.13
N TYR A 137 20.16 -7.42 12.86
CA TYR A 137 18.82 -8.00 12.79
C TYR A 137 17.85 -6.97 12.25
N ASP A 138 16.96 -7.38 11.37
CA ASP A 138 15.85 -6.56 10.90
C ASP A 138 14.58 -7.41 10.84
N ALA A 139 13.48 -6.87 11.36
CA ALA A 139 12.17 -7.49 11.25
C ALA A 139 11.13 -6.41 10.92
N THR A 140 10.23 -6.73 10.00
CA THR A 140 9.10 -5.87 9.63
C THR A 140 7.85 -6.72 9.56
N TYR A 141 6.82 -6.28 10.25
CA TYR A 141 5.47 -6.80 10.11
C TYR A 141 4.57 -5.69 9.60
N ARG A 142 3.82 -5.95 8.54
CA ARG A 142 2.86 -5.03 7.93
C ARG A 142 1.51 -5.71 7.81
N ARG A 143 0.46 -5.01 8.20
CA ARG A 143 -0.93 -5.40 7.94
C ARG A 143 -1.64 -4.24 7.31
N PHE A 144 -2.43 -4.51 6.27
CA PHE A 144 -3.25 -3.48 5.64
C PHE A 144 -4.64 -4.00 5.28
N ASP A 145 -5.55 -3.06 5.18
CA ASP A 145 -6.93 -3.25 4.74
C ASP A 145 -7.28 -2.10 3.80
N ARG A 146 -7.67 -2.43 2.59
CA ARG A 146 -8.12 -1.48 1.58
C ARG A 146 -9.54 -1.78 1.20
N GLU A 147 -10.37 -0.76 1.22
CA GLU A 147 -11.75 -0.79 0.79
C GLU A 147 -11.93 0.12 -0.43
N GLY A 148 -12.82 -0.28 -1.37
CA GLY A 148 -13.17 0.49 -2.55
C GLY A 148 -12.35 0.15 -3.79
N GLU A 149 -12.67 0.84 -4.87
CA GLU A 149 -12.06 0.64 -6.17
C GLU A 149 -10.65 1.21 -6.26
N ASN A 150 -9.77 0.51 -6.96
CA ASN A 150 -8.37 0.92 -7.13
C ASN A 150 -8.16 1.87 -8.31
N SER A 151 -9.13 2.05 -9.19
CA SER A 151 -8.96 2.83 -10.40
C SER A 151 -9.95 3.98 -10.47
N SER A 152 -9.41 5.17 -10.55
CA SER A 152 -10.13 6.41 -10.84
C SER A 152 -10.45 6.58 -12.33
N TYR A 153 -10.05 5.63 -13.19
CA TYR A 153 -10.16 5.72 -14.65
C TYR A 153 -10.87 4.54 -15.31
N ASP A 154 -11.48 3.66 -14.52
CA ASP A 154 -12.28 2.59 -15.11
C ASP A 154 -13.58 3.18 -15.69
N ASP A 155 -13.97 2.74 -16.88
CA ASP A 155 -15.21 3.15 -17.54
C ASP A 155 -16.46 2.89 -16.69
N TYR A 156 -16.33 2.20 -15.59
CA TYR A 156 -17.35 1.84 -14.62
C TYR A 156 -17.13 2.45 -13.23
N SER A 157 -16.48 3.59 -13.11
CA SER A 157 -16.33 4.25 -11.81
C SER A 157 -17.64 4.91 -11.36
N ALA A 158 -17.88 5.01 -10.05
CA ALA A 158 -19.02 5.70 -9.50
C ALA A 158 -19.10 7.17 -9.95
N PHE A 159 -17.95 7.82 -10.15
CA PHE A 159 -17.86 9.18 -10.67
C PHE A 159 -18.42 9.30 -12.08
N LYS A 160 -18.12 8.33 -12.96
CA LYS A 160 -18.70 8.31 -14.30
C LYS A 160 -20.21 8.19 -14.24
N HIS A 161 -20.73 7.29 -13.41
CA HIS A 161 -22.17 7.17 -13.19
C HIS A 161 -22.78 8.49 -12.72
N ALA A 162 -22.12 9.21 -11.79
CA ALA A 162 -22.60 10.50 -11.29
C ALA A 162 -22.68 11.59 -12.37
N TYR A 163 -21.73 11.61 -13.31
CA TYR A 163 -21.74 12.58 -14.40
C TYR A 163 -22.81 12.34 -15.47
N TYR A 164 -23.26 11.11 -15.64
CA TYR A 164 -24.21 10.74 -16.69
C TYR A 164 -25.64 10.51 -16.18
N TYR A 165 -25.81 10.40 -14.86
CA TYR A 165 -27.13 10.10 -14.32
C TYR A 165 -28.03 11.33 -14.29
N ASN A 166 -29.35 11.12 -14.42
CA ASN A 166 -30.33 12.20 -14.48
C ASN A 166 -30.35 13.03 -13.16
N PRO A 167 -30.10 14.35 -13.19
CA PRO A 167 -30.07 15.18 -11.99
C PRO A 167 -31.47 15.38 -11.37
N THR A 168 -32.53 15.03 -12.08
CA THR A 168 -33.92 15.12 -11.54
C THR A 168 -34.39 13.80 -10.91
N ALA A 169 -33.56 12.76 -10.88
CA ALA A 169 -33.93 11.49 -10.29
C ALA A 169 -33.62 11.43 -8.79
N PRO A 170 -34.43 10.76 -7.96
CA PRO A 170 -34.15 10.56 -6.56
C PRO A 170 -33.07 9.49 -6.34
N VAL A 171 -32.46 9.51 -5.15
CA VAL A 171 -31.49 8.46 -4.75
C VAL A 171 -32.21 7.14 -4.46
N TYR A 172 -33.35 7.20 -3.76
CA TYR A 172 -34.10 6.03 -3.30
C TYR A 172 -35.42 5.87 -4.04
N ASP A 173 -35.88 4.64 -4.20
CA ASP A 173 -37.22 4.34 -4.70
C ASP A 173 -38.22 4.36 -3.55
N GLU A 174 -38.91 5.48 -3.39
CA GLU A 174 -39.96 5.66 -2.39
C GLU A 174 -41.24 4.87 -2.70
N THR A 175 -41.38 4.43 -3.94
CA THR A 175 -42.59 3.69 -4.38
C THR A 175 -42.48 2.19 -4.14
N GLY A 176 -41.27 1.68 -3.99
CA GLY A 176 -40.96 0.26 -3.84
C GLY A 176 -41.32 -0.57 -5.08
N THR A 177 -41.47 0.08 -6.24
CA THR A 177 -41.88 -0.57 -7.48
C THR A 177 -40.70 -1.11 -8.29
N ILE A 178 -39.50 -0.68 -7.97
CA ILE A 178 -38.26 -1.06 -8.69
C ILE A 178 -37.47 -2.06 -7.85
N ASP A 179 -37.19 -3.23 -8.40
CA ASP A 179 -36.38 -4.26 -7.74
C ASP A 179 -34.87 -3.92 -7.91
N ALA A 180 -34.45 -2.89 -7.21
CA ALA A 180 -33.07 -2.40 -7.22
C ALA A 180 -32.51 -2.18 -5.78
N GLY A 181 -32.99 -2.97 -4.82
CA GLY A 181 -32.54 -2.90 -3.42
C GLY A 181 -32.85 -1.59 -2.72
N GLY A 182 -33.96 -0.96 -3.07
CA GLY A 182 -34.44 0.31 -2.48
C GLY A 182 -33.86 1.55 -3.15
N TYR A 183 -33.04 1.42 -4.19
CA TYR A 183 -32.52 2.54 -4.97
C TYR A 183 -33.38 2.81 -6.20
N TYR A 184 -33.52 4.10 -6.51
CA TYR A 184 -34.19 4.48 -7.75
C TYR A 184 -33.34 4.08 -8.95
N ALA A 185 -33.92 3.38 -9.90
CA ALA A 185 -33.23 2.91 -11.09
C ALA A 185 -33.88 3.47 -12.35
N LEU A 186 -33.08 4.04 -13.23
CA LEU A 186 -33.45 4.42 -14.58
C LEU A 186 -32.83 3.43 -15.55
N ASP A 187 -33.58 3.09 -16.61
CA ASP A 187 -33.02 2.36 -17.74
C ASP A 187 -32.25 3.32 -18.64
N ILE A 188 -31.06 3.70 -18.18
CA ILE A 188 -30.08 4.45 -18.96
C ILE A 188 -28.99 3.48 -19.35
N GLN A 189 -28.82 3.23 -20.63
CA GLN A 189 -27.88 2.27 -21.15
C GLN A 189 -26.47 2.47 -20.56
N GLY A 190 -26.00 1.49 -19.79
CA GLY A 190 -24.65 1.45 -19.23
C GLY A 190 -24.44 2.25 -17.92
N TYR A 191 -25.47 2.94 -17.39
CA TYR A 191 -25.34 3.73 -16.17
C TYR A 191 -26.35 3.31 -15.09
N SER A 192 -25.85 3.11 -13.88
CA SER A 192 -26.63 2.82 -12.68
C SER A 192 -26.72 4.04 -11.78
N ASN A 193 -27.69 4.06 -10.86
CA ASN A 193 -27.72 5.00 -9.78
C ASN A 193 -26.34 5.02 -9.06
N PRO A 194 -25.66 6.17 -8.98
CA PRO A 194 -24.28 6.26 -8.49
C PRO A 194 -24.11 5.80 -7.05
N VAL A 195 -25.11 6.07 -6.19
CA VAL A 195 -25.10 5.64 -4.79
C VAL A 195 -25.30 4.14 -4.70
N ALA A 196 -26.25 3.57 -5.44
CA ALA A 196 -26.47 2.14 -5.52
C ALA A 196 -25.20 1.43 -6.02
N TYR A 197 -24.55 2.01 -7.02
CA TYR A 197 -23.29 1.46 -7.57
C TYR A 197 -22.22 1.27 -6.50
N ILE A 198 -22.08 2.21 -5.57
CA ILE A 198 -21.13 2.11 -4.46
C ILE A 198 -21.64 1.18 -3.37
N MET A 199 -22.91 1.33 -2.97
CA MET A 199 -23.43 0.67 -1.78
C MET A 199 -23.70 -0.82 -1.98
N GLN A 200 -24.08 -1.22 -3.18
CA GLN A 200 -24.40 -2.61 -3.54
C GLN A 200 -23.17 -3.40 -4.01
N ARG A 201 -21.99 -2.80 -3.95
CA ARG A 201 -20.72 -3.46 -4.27
C ARG A 201 -19.77 -3.38 -3.10
N ASP A 202 -19.11 -4.48 -2.81
CA ASP A 202 -18.02 -4.53 -1.85
C ASP A 202 -16.75 -5.01 -2.54
N ARG A 203 -15.69 -4.21 -2.41
CA ARG A 203 -14.36 -4.57 -2.87
C ARG A 203 -13.39 -4.35 -1.72
N ARG A 204 -12.80 -5.42 -1.24
CA ARG A 204 -11.90 -5.35 -0.10
C ARG A 204 -10.65 -6.17 -0.33
N THR A 205 -9.50 -5.56 -0.06
CA THR A 205 -8.20 -6.24 -0.11
C THR A 205 -7.54 -6.15 1.25
N LYS A 206 -7.32 -7.29 1.88
CA LYS A 206 -6.55 -7.41 3.12
C LYS A 206 -5.24 -8.08 2.82
N GLY A 207 -4.17 -7.59 3.41
CA GLY A 207 -2.86 -8.22 3.23
C GLY A 207 -1.99 -8.13 4.46
N GLY A 208 -1.07 -9.07 4.54
CA GLY A 208 -0.01 -9.15 5.52
C GLY A 208 1.35 -9.31 4.84
N LEU A 209 2.36 -8.80 5.49
CA LEU A 209 3.75 -9.00 5.15
C LEU A 209 4.55 -9.18 6.43
N PHE A 210 5.27 -10.29 6.51
CA PHE A 210 6.36 -10.45 7.47
C PHE A 210 7.67 -10.56 6.70
N GLN A 211 8.66 -9.79 7.11
CA GLN A 211 10.01 -9.90 6.60
C GLN A 211 10.97 -9.87 7.77
N GLY A 212 11.79 -10.90 7.89
CA GLY A 212 12.88 -10.97 8.87
C GLY A 212 14.20 -11.22 8.16
N SER A 213 15.28 -10.63 8.64
CA SER A 213 16.63 -10.88 8.14
C SER A 213 17.65 -10.77 9.26
N ALA A 214 18.73 -11.52 9.09
CA ALA A 214 19.92 -11.42 9.93
C ALA A 214 21.16 -11.41 9.04
N ARG A 215 22.12 -10.57 9.40
CA ARG A 215 23.45 -10.54 8.79
C ARG A 215 24.48 -10.75 9.86
N VAL A 216 25.33 -11.72 9.69
CA VAL A 216 26.49 -11.98 10.53
C VAL A 216 27.73 -11.60 9.73
N THR A 217 28.56 -10.75 10.27
CA THR A 217 29.87 -10.37 9.73
C THR A 217 30.93 -10.83 10.70
N TRP A 218 31.87 -11.63 10.21
CA TRP A 218 32.98 -12.13 11.00
C TRP A 218 34.30 -11.60 10.42
N ASN A 219 34.97 -10.71 11.17
CA ASN A 219 36.31 -10.23 10.88
C ASN A 219 37.30 -11.26 11.42
N ILE A 220 37.73 -12.20 10.58
CA ILE A 220 38.53 -13.37 10.95
C ILE A 220 39.93 -12.91 11.34
N LEU A 221 40.55 -12.09 10.48
CA LEU A 221 41.85 -11.47 10.69
C LEU A 221 41.90 -10.18 9.85
N GLU A 222 42.98 -9.39 9.99
CA GLU A 222 43.16 -8.19 9.21
C GLU A 222 43.13 -8.48 7.71
N GLY A 223 42.23 -7.82 7.03
CA GLY A 223 41.97 -8.00 5.59
C GLY A 223 41.07 -9.17 5.23
N LEU A 224 40.77 -10.14 6.13
CA LEU A 224 39.90 -11.29 5.85
C LEU A 224 38.60 -11.19 6.61
N ARG A 225 37.50 -11.11 5.86
CA ARG A 225 36.13 -11.00 6.38
C ARG A 225 35.22 -12.04 5.73
N ALA A 226 34.39 -12.68 6.52
CA ALA A 226 33.30 -13.51 6.06
C ALA A 226 31.96 -12.88 6.44
N GLN A 227 30.96 -13.01 5.58
CA GLN A 227 29.59 -12.56 5.82
C GLN A 227 28.59 -13.68 5.49
N ALA A 228 27.55 -13.80 6.32
CA ALA A 228 26.38 -14.58 6.04
C ALA A 228 25.14 -13.70 6.23
N PHE A 229 24.26 -13.69 5.23
CA PHE A 229 22.98 -12.99 5.27
C PHE A 229 21.86 -13.97 5.01
N GLY A 230 20.87 -14.01 5.89
CA GLY A 230 19.66 -14.79 5.72
C GLY A 230 18.44 -13.90 5.77
N SER A 231 17.46 -14.14 4.91
CA SER A 231 16.16 -13.45 4.99
C SER A 231 14.99 -14.38 4.70
N LEU A 232 13.87 -14.07 5.35
CA LEU A 232 12.58 -14.71 5.14
C LEU A 232 11.57 -13.62 4.85
N LYS A 233 10.77 -13.80 3.80
CA LYS A 233 9.67 -12.90 3.46
C LYS A 233 8.41 -13.74 3.21
N TYR A 234 7.41 -13.51 4.02
CA TYR A 234 6.08 -14.10 3.88
C TYR A 234 5.08 -13.00 3.59
N SER A 235 4.25 -13.18 2.59
CA SER A 235 3.15 -12.26 2.30
C SER A 235 1.89 -13.03 1.96
N ASP A 236 0.77 -12.55 2.48
CA ASP A 236 -0.57 -13.00 2.16
C ASP A 236 -1.41 -11.83 1.65
N ILE A 237 -2.16 -12.06 0.59
CA ILE A 237 -3.12 -11.10 0.04
C ILE A 237 -4.44 -11.81 -0.17
N ASN A 238 -5.49 -11.29 0.44
CA ASN A 238 -6.86 -11.75 0.31
C ASN A 238 -7.68 -10.63 -0.35
N LYS A 239 -8.19 -10.89 -1.56
CA LYS A 239 -9.08 -9.98 -2.28
C LYS A 239 -10.47 -10.59 -2.29
N GLY A 240 -11.46 -9.81 -1.88
CA GLY A 240 -12.86 -10.13 -2.00
C GLY A 240 -13.56 -9.08 -2.86
N THR A 241 -14.41 -9.52 -3.76
CA THR A 241 -15.34 -8.67 -4.49
C THR A 241 -16.73 -9.28 -4.38
N TYR A 242 -17.70 -8.42 -4.15
CA TYR A 242 -19.12 -8.78 -4.12
C TYR A 242 -19.89 -7.73 -4.88
N THR A 243 -20.82 -8.15 -5.72
CA THR A 243 -21.81 -7.32 -6.39
C THR A 243 -23.18 -7.91 -6.11
N SER A 244 -24.09 -7.12 -5.53
CA SER A 244 -25.45 -7.55 -5.27
C SER A 244 -26.16 -7.88 -6.59
N ARG A 245 -27.10 -8.80 -6.55
CA ARG A 245 -28.03 -9.06 -7.67
C ARG A 245 -28.98 -7.88 -7.96
N GLU A 246 -29.13 -7.00 -6.97
CA GLU A 246 -30.02 -5.84 -7.03
C GLU A 246 -29.39 -4.65 -7.76
N VAL A 247 -28.11 -4.74 -8.15
CA VAL A 247 -27.48 -3.71 -8.99
C VAL A 247 -28.18 -3.67 -10.34
N PHE A 248 -28.97 -2.62 -10.54
CA PHE A 248 -29.73 -2.43 -11.77
C PHE A 248 -28.82 -2.31 -13.00
N ASN A 249 -29.27 -2.79 -14.15
CA ASN A 249 -28.54 -2.80 -15.43
C ASN A 249 -27.25 -3.64 -15.44
N THR A 250 -27.09 -4.59 -14.56
CA THR A 250 -26.09 -5.64 -14.73
C THR A 250 -26.76 -6.89 -15.30
N SER A 251 -26.20 -7.46 -16.36
CA SER A 251 -26.65 -8.75 -16.93
C SER A 251 -26.35 -9.93 -16.00
N SER A 252 -25.94 -9.69 -14.76
CA SER A 252 -25.55 -10.73 -13.82
C SER A 252 -26.49 -10.81 -12.63
N PHE A 253 -26.80 -12.02 -12.23
CA PHE A 253 -27.59 -12.36 -11.03
C PHE A 253 -26.84 -12.10 -9.73
N GLY A 254 -25.96 -11.12 -9.70
CA GLY A 254 -24.99 -10.88 -8.65
C GLY A 254 -23.73 -11.73 -8.82
N SER A 255 -22.66 -11.30 -8.19
CA SER A 255 -21.38 -12.03 -8.25
C SER A 255 -20.59 -11.90 -6.96
N ALA A 256 -19.89 -12.96 -6.59
CA ALA A 256 -18.94 -12.95 -5.51
C ALA A 256 -17.66 -13.65 -5.93
N SER A 257 -16.54 -13.05 -5.70
CA SER A 257 -15.25 -13.70 -5.92
C SER A 257 -14.31 -13.47 -4.73
N ARG A 258 -13.47 -14.46 -4.49
CA ARG A 258 -12.42 -14.36 -3.46
C ARG A 258 -11.16 -15.00 -3.97
N SER A 259 -10.05 -14.27 -3.87
CA SER A 259 -8.74 -14.78 -4.21
C SER A 259 -7.78 -14.65 -3.05
N PHE A 260 -6.94 -15.68 -2.88
CA PHE A 260 -5.87 -15.70 -1.91
C PHE A 260 -4.56 -15.86 -2.66
N ASN A 261 -3.60 -15.02 -2.34
CA ASN A 261 -2.25 -15.15 -2.87
C ASN A 261 -1.29 -15.17 -1.69
N THR A 262 -0.55 -16.26 -1.57
CA THR A 262 0.48 -16.41 -0.55
C THR A 262 1.84 -16.56 -1.24
N ARG A 263 2.82 -15.82 -0.78
CA ARG A 263 4.19 -15.90 -1.28
C ARG A 263 5.16 -16.04 -0.13
N PHE A 264 6.06 -16.99 -0.26
CA PHE A 264 7.14 -17.21 0.68
C PHE A 264 8.47 -17.21 -0.06
N ASN A 265 9.35 -16.29 0.32
CA ASN A 265 10.70 -16.18 -0.24
C ASN A 265 11.72 -16.39 0.88
N LYS A 266 12.77 -17.10 0.55
CA LYS A 266 13.96 -17.30 1.39
C LYS A 266 15.17 -16.83 0.60
N THR A 267 16.12 -16.23 1.28
CA THR A 267 17.39 -15.84 0.68
C THR A 267 18.51 -16.20 1.64
N LEU A 268 19.55 -16.80 1.14
CA LEU A 268 20.80 -17.02 1.85
C LEU A 268 21.93 -16.52 0.97
N GLU A 269 22.72 -15.60 1.48
CA GLU A 269 23.90 -15.07 0.83
C GLU A 269 25.09 -15.27 1.74
N THR A 270 26.17 -15.79 1.22
CA THR A 270 27.45 -15.90 1.93
C THR A 270 28.55 -15.30 1.09
N THR A 271 29.40 -14.52 1.71
CA THR A 271 30.57 -13.94 1.04
C THR A 271 31.80 -14.07 1.92
N ILE A 272 32.95 -14.19 1.28
CA ILE A 272 34.24 -14.07 1.90
C ILE A 272 35.05 -13.07 1.08
N ASP A 273 35.62 -12.10 1.71
CA ASP A 273 36.46 -11.10 1.08
C ASP A 273 37.83 -11.01 1.77
N TYR A 274 38.86 -10.89 0.95
CA TYR A 274 40.24 -10.70 1.39
C TYR A 274 40.83 -9.49 0.71
N VAL A 275 41.32 -8.55 1.52
CA VAL A 275 41.93 -7.31 1.05
C VAL A 275 43.31 -7.19 1.67
N LYS A 276 44.35 -7.09 0.84
CA LYS A 276 45.74 -6.92 1.33
C LYS A 276 46.55 -6.09 0.38
N SER A 277 47.38 -5.19 0.94
CA SER A 277 48.34 -4.40 0.21
C SER A 277 49.78 -4.97 0.44
N PHE A 278 50.54 -5.08 -0.65
CA PHE A 278 51.91 -5.53 -0.67
C PHE A 278 52.73 -4.47 -1.42
N GLY A 279 53.34 -3.56 -0.69
CA GLY A 279 54.01 -2.42 -1.30
C GLY A 279 53.05 -1.55 -2.13
N GLU A 280 53.33 -1.44 -3.43
CA GLU A 280 52.47 -0.70 -4.36
C GLU A 280 51.29 -1.53 -4.91
N HIS A 281 51.23 -2.84 -4.63
CA HIS A 281 50.18 -3.71 -5.11
C HIS A 281 49.04 -3.83 -4.12
N HIS A 282 47.81 -3.74 -4.60
CA HIS A 282 46.59 -3.91 -3.84
C HIS A 282 45.80 -5.10 -4.36
N LEU A 283 45.65 -6.14 -3.53
CA LEU A 283 44.90 -7.34 -3.86
C LEU A 283 43.54 -7.31 -3.19
N VAL A 284 42.48 -7.51 -3.99
CA VAL A 284 41.10 -7.70 -3.52
C VAL A 284 40.57 -8.98 -4.12
N VAL A 285 40.18 -9.94 -3.28
CA VAL A 285 39.56 -11.20 -3.67
C VAL A 285 38.19 -11.27 -3.00
N LEU A 286 37.15 -11.52 -3.79
CA LEU A 286 35.79 -11.73 -3.32
C LEU A 286 35.25 -13.04 -3.87
N GLY A 287 34.74 -13.89 -3.00
CA GLY A 287 33.99 -15.09 -3.34
C GLY A 287 32.63 -15.06 -2.63
N GLY A 288 31.61 -15.64 -3.26
CA GLY A 288 30.30 -15.67 -2.64
C GLY A 288 29.37 -16.71 -3.24
N TYR A 289 28.32 -17.01 -2.49
CA TYR A 289 27.24 -17.92 -2.89
C TYR A 289 25.90 -17.31 -2.50
N THR A 290 24.93 -17.41 -3.40
CA THR A 290 23.56 -16.95 -3.18
C THR A 290 22.58 -18.07 -3.50
N TYR A 291 21.61 -18.25 -2.61
CA TYR A 291 20.46 -19.14 -2.77
C TYR A 291 19.17 -18.35 -2.54
N GLU A 292 18.20 -18.50 -3.46
CA GLU A 292 16.84 -17.91 -3.36
C GLU A 292 15.75 -18.98 -3.56
#